data_dd3d02ae1b5f4ca9628c721b77c0413d
#
_entry.id   dd3d02ae1b5f4ca9628c721b77c0413d
#
_cell.length_a   1.000
_cell.length_b   1.000
_cell.length_c   1.000
_cell.angle_alpha   90.00
_cell.angle_beta   90.00
_cell.angle_gamma   90.00
#
_symmetry.space_group_name_H-M   'P 1'
#
loop_
_entity.id
_entity.type
_entity.pdbx_description
1 polymer ?
#
loop_
_entity_poly.entity_id
_entity_poly.type
_entity_poly.pdbx_seq_one_letter_code
_entity_poly.pdbx_strand_id
1 'polypeptide(L)'
;MTSLIKKILLLGFFLGFYTSANAEQYPIHKYTCPKTEGECNEEEKAVVKLVNDKYWKMLSDRIKENKHYKYPWYFVYKDSRECKYTVGAKEDMPTHVVNMEWIEVDICEKKTRLLYRDGRYR
;
A
#
# COMPACT_ATOMS: atom_id res chain seq x y z
N MET A 1 36.41 -6.45 22.37
CA MET A 1 36.10 -6.25 22.02
C MET A 1 35.83 -6.21 21.50
N THR A 2 35.49 -6.16 21.54
CA THR A 2 35.09 -6.02 21.01
C THR A 2 34.64 -5.47 20.56
N SER A 3 34.24 -5.09 20.57
CA SER A 3 33.72 -4.48 20.02
C SER A 3 33.99 -3.97 19.28
N LEU A 4 34.38 -3.92 18.93
CA LEU A 4 34.50 -3.43 17.93
C LEU A 4 34.32 -3.94 16.99
N ILE A 5 34.36 -4.46 17.08
CA ILE A 5 34.11 -5.00 16.23
C ILE A 5 33.03 -5.02 15.95
N LYS A 6 32.66 -4.94 16.73
CA LYS A 6 31.69 -4.82 16.56
C LYS A 6 31.27 -3.84 16.14
N LYS A 7 31.65 -3.30 16.25
CA LYS A 7 31.32 -2.37 15.71
C LYS A 7 31.44 -2.19 14.53
N ILE A 8 31.91 -2.43 14.36
CA ILE A 8 32.05 -2.23 13.15
C ILE A 8 31.30 -2.76 12.31
N LEU A 9 31.07 -3.44 12.70
CA LEU A 9 30.26 -3.94 12.06
C LEU A 9 29.19 -3.38 11.98
N LEU A 10 29.16 -2.90 12.58
CA LEU A 10 28.24 -2.37 12.50
C LEU A 10 28.09 -1.51 11.67
N LEU A 11 28.66 -1.17 11.41
CA LEU A 11 28.54 -0.45 10.56
C LEU A 11 28.37 -0.83 9.40
N GLY A 12 28.74 -1.26 9.32
CA GLY A 12 28.53 -1.61 8.09
C GLY A 12 27.30 -1.94 7.79
N PHE A 13 27.10 -1.97 8.38
CA PHE A 13 26.12 -2.00 8.08
C PHE A 13 25.41 -1.36 8.16
N PHE A 14 25.36 -0.95 8.19
CA PHE A 14 24.68 -0.17 7.94
C PHE A 14 24.63 0.27 7.03
N LEU A 15 24.93 0.41 6.68
CA LEU A 15 24.97 0.87 5.61
C LEU A 15 24.40 0.31 4.63
N GLY A 16 24.60 -0.25 4.41
CA GLY A 16 23.99 -0.82 3.42
C GLY A 16 22.63 -1.08 3.64
N PHE A 17 22.35 -1.34 4.21
CA PHE A 17 21.16 -1.61 4.23
C PHE A 17 20.25 -0.77 4.04
N TYR A 18 20.28 -0.12 3.93
CA TYR A 18 19.29 0.62 3.70
C TYR A 18 18.90 0.91 2.41
N THR A 19 19.52 0.77 1.67
CA THR A 19 19.31 1.14 0.34
C THR A 19 18.06 0.63 -0.26
N SER A 20 17.81 -0.62 -0.19
CA SER A 20 16.68 -1.18 -0.88
C SER A 20 15.39 -0.64 -0.36
N ALA A 21 15.32 -0.42 0.90
CA ALA A 21 14.10 0.10 1.46
C ALA A 21 13.74 1.42 0.86
N ASN A 22 14.74 2.26 0.63
CA ASN A 22 14.45 3.56 0.10
C ASN A 22 13.89 3.50 -1.28
N ALA A 23 14.36 2.56 -2.06
CA ALA A 23 13.94 2.47 -3.43
C ALA A 23 12.50 2.08 -3.57
N GLU A 24 11.89 1.55 -2.55
CA GLU A 24 10.55 1.03 -2.65
C GLU A 24 9.47 1.94 -2.12
N GLN A 25 9.77 3.18 -1.87
CA GLN A 25 8.77 4.07 -1.30
C GLN A 25 8.20 4.98 -2.36
N TYR A 26 6.89 4.97 -2.51
CA TYR A 26 6.17 5.77 -3.48
C TYR A 26 5.22 6.70 -2.77
N PRO A 27 4.96 7.89 -3.34
CA PRO A 27 4.04 8.82 -2.71
C PRO A 27 2.62 8.25 -2.71
N ILE A 28 1.92 8.50 -1.63
CA ILE A 28 0.51 8.14 -1.53
C ILE A 28 -0.28 9.39 -1.86
N HIS A 29 -1.12 9.29 -2.90
CA HIS A 29 -1.82 10.47 -3.37
C HIS A 29 -3.05 10.79 -2.51
N LYS A 30 -3.92 9.81 -2.32
CA LYS A 30 -5.18 10.04 -1.63
C LYS A 30 -5.71 8.71 -1.11
N TYR A 31 -6.35 8.74 0.04
CA TYR A 31 -7.01 7.55 0.57
C TYR A 31 -8.09 7.98 1.55
N THR A 32 -9.06 7.10 1.76
CA THR A 32 -10.13 7.37 2.70
C THR A 32 -10.61 6.06 3.33
N CYS A 33 -11.14 6.18 4.54
CA CYS A 33 -11.61 5.04 5.31
C CYS A 33 -13.05 5.32 5.70
N PRO A 34 -14.02 4.86 4.89
CA PRO A 34 -15.42 5.24 5.10
C PRO A 34 -15.95 4.91 6.48
N LYS A 35 -15.54 3.80 7.07
CA LYS A 35 -16.07 3.42 8.38
C LYS A 35 -15.49 4.24 9.51
N THR A 36 -14.44 5.01 9.28
CA THR A 36 -13.91 5.95 10.25
C THR A 36 -14.19 7.37 9.78
N GLU A 37 -15.28 7.55 9.05
CA GLU A 37 -15.76 8.86 8.61
C GLU A 37 -14.73 9.60 7.77
N GLY A 38 -14.03 8.84 6.96
CA GLY A 38 -13.05 9.41 6.05
C GLY A 38 -11.66 9.54 6.62
N GLU A 39 -11.51 9.52 7.94
CA GLU A 39 -10.21 9.66 8.57
C GLU A 39 -9.68 8.31 8.98
N CYS A 40 -8.53 7.96 8.45
CA CYS A 40 -7.96 6.65 8.71
C CYS A 40 -7.16 6.66 10.00
N ASN A 41 -7.29 5.59 10.80
CA ASN A 41 -6.48 5.43 12.00
C ASN A 41 -5.09 4.91 11.60
N GLU A 42 -4.23 4.71 12.59
CA GLU A 42 -2.84 4.34 12.30
C GLU A 42 -2.73 2.98 11.63
N GLU A 43 -3.56 2.03 12.02
CA GLU A 43 -3.51 0.72 11.38
C GLU A 43 -3.99 0.80 9.93
N GLU A 44 -5.05 1.57 9.68
CA GLU A 44 -5.53 1.76 8.32
C GLU A 44 -4.49 2.46 7.46
N LYS A 45 -3.76 3.41 8.03
CA LYS A 45 -2.68 4.06 7.29
C LYS A 45 -1.57 3.07 6.94
N ALA A 46 -1.28 2.14 7.85
CA ALA A 46 -0.29 1.11 7.58
C ALA A 46 -0.77 0.19 6.45
N VAL A 47 -2.07 -0.09 6.40
CA VAL A 47 -2.64 -0.87 5.30
C VAL A 47 -2.43 -0.15 3.98
N VAL A 48 -2.71 1.15 3.94
CA VAL A 48 -2.53 1.94 2.72
C VAL A 48 -1.07 1.89 2.27
N LYS A 49 -0.15 2.06 3.22
CA LYS A 49 1.27 2.05 2.87
C LYS A 49 1.68 0.71 2.28
N LEU A 50 1.23 -0.37 2.90
CA LEU A 50 1.57 -1.70 2.40
C LEU A 50 1.06 -1.91 0.98
N VAL A 51 -0.18 -1.52 0.71
CA VAL A 51 -0.76 -1.65 -0.61
C VAL A 51 -0.03 -0.75 -1.61
N ASN A 52 0.23 0.48 -1.23
CA ASN A 52 0.87 1.42 -2.13
C ASN A 52 2.27 0.95 -2.50
N ASP A 53 3.04 0.51 -1.51
CA ASP A 53 4.40 0.06 -1.77
C ASP A 53 4.41 -1.14 -2.71
N LYS A 54 3.43 -2.03 -2.57
CA LYS A 54 3.44 -3.25 -3.36
C LYS A 54 2.83 -3.08 -4.73
N TYR A 55 1.79 -2.29 -4.87
CA TYR A 55 1.02 -2.23 -6.12
C TYR A 55 1.12 -0.92 -6.87
N TRP A 56 1.80 0.07 -6.33
CA TRP A 56 1.89 1.39 -6.95
C TRP A 56 2.31 1.30 -8.42
N LYS A 57 3.37 0.54 -8.69
CA LYS A 57 3.90 0.52 -10.04
C LYS A 57 2.91 -0.05 -11.03
N MET A 58 2.26 -1.15 -10.66
CA MET A 58 1.26 -1.75 -11.50
C MET A 58 0.09 -0.81 -11.74
N LEU A 59 -0.40 -0.19 -10.67
CA LEU A 59 -1.57 0.67 -10.78
C LEU A 59 -1.26 1.94 -11.54
N SER A 60 -0.13 2.57 -11.27
CA SER A 60 0.21 3.81 -11.94
C SER A 60 0.49 3.57 -13.42
N ASP A 61 1.05 2.42 -13.77
CA ASP A 61 1.26 2.09 -15.17
C ASP A 61 -0.07 1.99 -15.91
N ARG A 62 -1.09 1.46 -15.24
CA ARG A 62 -2.39 1.30 -15.88
C ARG A 62 -3.11 2.62 -16.11
N ILE A 63 -2.88 3.62 -15.26
CA ILE A 63 -3.60 4.88 -15.40
C ILE A 63 -2.80 5.96 -16.08
N LYS A 64 -1.57 5.71 -16.45
CA LYS A 64 -0.75 6.78 -17.02
C LYS A 64 -1.27 7.24 -18.38
N GLU A 65 -2.16 6.48 -19.01
CA GLU A 65 -2.78 6.91 -20.25
C GLU A 65 -3.96 7.82 -20.00
N ASN A 66 -4.39 7.96 -18.77
CA ASN A 66 -5.50 8.82 -18.42
C ASN A 66 -5.02 10.26 -18.42
N LYS A 67 -5.59 11.08 -19.27
CA LYS A 67 -5.16 12.46 -19.40
C LYS A 67 -5.57 13.32 -18.23
N HIS A 68 -6.52 12.87 -17.43
CA HIS A 68 -7.11 13.68 -16.37
C HIS A 68 -6.59 13.34 -14.99
N TYR A 69 -5.98 12.17 -14.86
CA TYR A 69 -5.55 11.73 -13.56
C TYR A 69 -4.34 10.85 -13.68
N LYS A 70 -3.44 10.94 -12.71
CA LYS A 70 -2.15 10.28 -12.84
C LYS A 70 -1.81 9.33 -11.72
N TYR A 71 -2.63 9.28 -10.68
CA TYR A 71 -2.28 8.51 -9.50
C TYR A 71 -3.46 7.71 -9.02
N PRO A 72 -3.23 6.48 -8.58
CA PRO A 72 -4.29 5.72 -7.93
C PRO A 72 -4.56 6.28 -6.55
N TRP A 73 -5.75 6.03 -6.04
CA TRP A 73 -6.08 6.34 -4.66
C TRP A 73 -6.88 5.19 -4.10
N TYR A 74 -7.11 5.20 -2.77
CA TYR A 74 -7.55 4.00 -2.11
C TYR A 74 -8.73 4.23 -1.19
N PHE A 75 -9.67 3.26 -1.19
CA PHE A 75 -10.70 3.12 -0.18
C PHE A 75 -10.30 1.95 0.69
N VAL A 76 -10.30 2.13 2.00
CA VAL A 76 -9.89 1.10 2.94
C VAL A 76 -11.10 0.66 3.75
N TYR A 77 -11.44 -0.61 3.66
CA TYR A 77 -12.56 -1.18 4.38
C TYR A 77 -12.06 -2.19 5.40
N LYS A 78 -12.48 -2.03 6.65
CA LYS A 78 -12.13 -3.00 7.68
C LYS A 78 -13.04 -4.21 7.53
N ASP A 79 -12.45 -5.38 7.48
CA ASP A 79 -13.18 -6.63 7.47
C ASP A 79 -13.63 -6.95 8.90
N SER A 80 -14.67 -7.78 9.04
CA SER A 80 -15.08 -8.26 10.35
C SER A 80 -14.04 -9.20 10.95
N ARG A 81 -13.21 -9.82 10.14
CA ARG A 81 -12.14 -10.67 10.63
C ARG A 81 -10.99 -9.83 11.15
N GLU A 82 -10.38 -10.30 12.21
CA GLU A 82 -9.28 -9.58 12.81
C GLU A 82 -8.13 -9.45 11.83
N CYS A 83 -7.46 -8.29 11.82
CA CYS A 83 -6.32 -8.00 10.96
C CYS A 83 -6.61 -7.94 9.46
N LYS A 84 -7.85 -8.09 9.05
CA LYS A 84 -8.17 -8.15 7.63
C LYS A 84 -8.80 -6.86 7.14
N TYR A 85 -8.38 -6.45 5.97
CA TYR A 85 -8.90 -5.26 5.30
C TYR A 85 -9.10 -5.56 3.83
N THR A 86 -10.01 -4.83 3.20
CA THR A 86 -10.16 -4.85 1.76
C THR A 86 -9.91 -3.44 1.26
N VAL A 87 -9.03 -3.31 0.30
CA VAL A 87 -8.70 -2.01 -0.26
C VAL A 87 -9.13 -1.98 -1.71
N GLY A 88 -9.90 -0.95 -2.06
CA GLY A 88 -10.23 -0.69 -3.45
C GLY A 88 -9.26 0.33 -4.00
N ALA A 89 -8.55 -0.04 -5.06
CA ALA A 89 -7.67 0.89 -5.75
C ALA A 89 -8.49 1.58 -6.83
N LYS A 90 -8.53 2.89 -6.80
CA LYS A 90 -9.45 3.70 -7.60
C LYS A 90 -8.70 4.57 -8.59
N GLU A 91 -9.37 4.88 -9.67
CA GLU A 91 -8.92 5.82 -10.67
C GLU A 91 -10.05 6.80 -10.94
N ASP A 92 -9.74 8.10 -10.91
CA ASP A 92 -10.75 9.13 -11.21
C ASP A 92 -10.83 9.32 -12.72
N MET A 93 -12.03 9.27 -13.23
CA MET A 93 -12.33 9.63 -14.61
C MET A 93 -13.09 10.94 -14.60
N PRO A 94 -13.26 11.59 -15.74
CA PRO A 94 -13.88 12.93 -15.74
C PRO A 94 -15.25 12.99 -15.08
N THR A 95 -16.06 11.93 -15.22
CA THR A 95 -17.42 11.95 -14.69
C THR A 95 -17.71 10.87 -13.67
N HIS A 96 -16.73 10.03 -13.35
CA HIS A 96 -16.99 8.92 -12.43
C HIS A 96 -15.68 8.36 -11.93
N VAL A 97 -15.77 7.45 -10.96
CA VAL A 97 -14.62 6.77 -10.37
C VAL A 97 -14.68 5.32 -10.81
N VAL A 98 -13.52 4.80 -11.21
CA VAL A 98 -13.40 3.41 -11.61
C VAL A 98 -12.62 2.66 -10.55
N ASN A 99 -13.11 1.48 -10.16
CA ASN A 99 -12.36 0.62 -9.26
C ASN A 99 -11.45 -0.28 -10.09
N MET A 100 -10.16 -0.09 -9.93
CA MET A 100 -9.19 -0.82 -10.73
C MET A 100 -8.90 -2.21 -10.17
N GLU A 101 -8.79 -2.32 -8.85
CA GLU A 101 -8.46 -3.58 -8.20
C GLU A 101 -9.06 -3.64 -6.83
N TRP A 102 -9.34 -4.87 -6.39
CA TRP A 102 -9.68 -5.16 -5.01
C TRP A 102 -8.52 -5.94 -4.41
N ILE A 103 -8.07 -5.52 -3.25
CA ILE A 103 -6.89 -6.11 -2.61
C ILE A 103 -7.23 -6.46 -1.18
N GLU A 104 -7.05 -7.72 -0.81
CA GLU A 104 -7.21 -8.12 0.58
C GLU A 104 -5.86 -7.95 1.28
N VAL A 105 -5.89 -7.41 2.49
CA VAL A 105 -4.68 -7.17 3.28
C VAL A 105 -4.84 -7.84 4.63
N ASP A 106 -3.82 -8.61 5.01
CA ASP A 106 -3.68 -9.10 6.37
C ASP A 106 -2.55 -8.27 6.99
N ILE A 107 -2.93 -7.30 7.81
CA ILE A 107 -1.92 -6.37 8.31
C ILE A 107 -1.04 -6.99 9.38
N CYS A 108 -1.54 -8.01 10.07
CA CYS A 108 -0.74 -8.69 11.08
C CYS A 108 0.37 -9.50 10.45
N GLU A 109 0.10 -10.14 9.31
CA GLU A 109 1.10 -10.91 8.60
C GLU A 109 1.77 -10.11 7.48
N LYS A 110 1.28 -8.91 7.22
CA LYS A 110 1.79 -8.03 6.17
C LYS A 110 1.74 -8.71 4.82
N LYS A 111 0.63 -9.37 4.55
CA LYS A 111 0.39 -10.06 3.30
C LYS A 111 -0.75 -9.42 2.55
N THR A 112 -0.66 -9.46 1.22
CA THR A 112 -1.69 -8.90 0.36
C THR A 112 -2.08 -9.93 -0.68
N ARG A 113 -3.29 -9.77 -1.21
CA ARG A 113 -3.78 -10.70 -2.20
C ARG A 113 -4.80 -9.98 -3.09
N LEU A 114 -4.64 -10.14 -4.40
CA LEU A 114 -5.60 -9.58 -5.33
C LEU A 114 -6.86 -10.41 -5.33
N LEU A 115 -8.00 -9.74 -5.49
CA LEU A 115 -9.29 -10.40 -5.54
C LEU A 115 -9.93 -10.16 -6.89
N TYR A 116 -10.83 -11.05 -7.27
CA TYR A 116 -11.73 -10.79 -8.37
C TYR A 116 -12.79 -9.79 -7.93
N ARG A 117 -13.51 -9.23 -8.90
CA ARG A 117 -14.52 -8.24 -8.60
C ARG A 117 -15.58 -8.77 -7.64
N ASP A 118 -15.88 -10.07 -7.68
CA ASP A 118 -16.87 -10.66 -6.81
C ASP A 118 -16.30 -11.06 -5.45
N GLY A 119 -15.04 -10.74 -5.19
CA GLY A 119 -14.43 -11.02 -3.89
C GLY A 119 -13.71 -12.34 -3.79
N ARG A 120 -13.75 -13.15 -4.84
CA ARG A 120 -12.99 -14.41 -4.80
C ARG A 120 -11.50 -14.13 -4.94
N TYR A 121 -10.70 -15.01 -4.41
CA TYR A 121 -9.24 -14.92 -4.58
C TYR A 121 -8.85 -15.24 -6.03
N ARG A 122 -7.85 -14.52 -6.48
CA ARG A 122 -7.30 -14.77 -7.82
C ARG A 122 -6.10 -15.68 -7.78
#